data_6aced94e03f369e7a87c57baa533e9ae
#
_entry.id   6aced94e03f369e7a87c57baa533e9ae
#
_cell.length_a   1.000
_cell.length_b   1.000
_cell.length_c   1.000
_cell.angle_alpha   90.00
_cell.angle_beta   90.00
_cell.angle_gamma   90.00
#
_symmetry.space_group_name_H-M   'P 1'
#
loop_
_entity.id
_entity.type
_entity.pdbx_description
1 polymer ?
#
loop_
_entity_poly.entity_id
_entity_poly.type
_entity_poly.pdbx_seq_one_letter_code
_entity_poly.pdbx_strand_id
1 'polypeptide(L)'
;MKRFYKAVSINAEDNGFAIHLDGKPIRTPNKNIFLAPNEALALLAKAEWDAQGDKINHDTMPVTQLLNTCQDRIHADRSVLEPEVLKYINTDLLCYRADAPAELVARQDKIWQKPLDWFEKQYGLKFETTCGLGALKQ
;
A
#
# COMPACT_ATOMS: atom_id res chain seq x y z
N MET A 1 -0.71 3.17 23.45
CA MET A 1 -0.89 4.50 24.11
C MET A 1 -2.36 4.64 24.50
N LYS A 2 -2.71 5.28 25.64
CA LYS A 2 -4.12 5.52 25.99
C LYS A 2 -4.74 6.51 24.99
N ARG A 3 -6.00 6.29 24.58
CA ARG A 3 -6.75 7.23 23.75
C ARG A 3 -6.93 8.55 24.50
N PHE A 4 -6.57 9.66 23.88
CA PHE A 4 -6.53 10.99 24.49
C PHE A 4 -7.48 11.99 23.81
N TYR A 5 -8.28 11.53 22.84
CA TYR A 5 -9.23 12.33 22.06
C TYR A 5 -10.63 11.71 22.08
N LYS A 6 -11.62 12.55 21.78
CA LYS A 6 -13.04 12.17 21.70
C LYS A 6 -13.57 12.21 20.28
N ALA A 7 -13.18 13.22 19.50
CA ALA A 7 -13.68 13.45 18.16
C ALA A 7 -12.58 13.35 17.12
N VAL A 8 -12.90 12.77 15.96
CA VAL A 8 -12.04 12.72 14.78
C VAL A 8 -12.73 13.44 13.65
N SER A 9 -12.04 14.39 13.01
CA SER A 9 -12.56 15.14 11.86
C SER A 9 -11.54 15.17 10.73
N ILE A 10 -12.01 15.50 9.54
CA ILE A 10 -11.19 15.72 8.35
C ILE A 10 -11.31 17.19 7.98
N ASN A 11 -10.18 17.82 7.69
CA ASN A 11 -10.13 19.18 7.17
C ASN A 11 -9.40 19.16 5.82
N ALA A 12 -9.96 19.84 4.84
CA ALA A 12 -9.28 20.06 3.57
C ALA A 12 -8.14 21.08 3.76
N GLU A 13 -6.98 20.76 3.21
CA GLU A 13 -5.76 21.56 3.17
C GLU A 13 -5.33 21.74 1.71
N ASP A 14 -4.43 22.67 1.42
CA ASP A 14 -3.97 22.96 0.05
C ASP A 14 -3.43 21.72 -0.69
N ASN A 15 -2.79 20.82 0.05
CA ASN A 15 -2.11 19.62 -0.52
C ASN A 15 -2.78 18.30 -0.14
N GLY A 16 -4.03 18.29 0.30
CA GLY A 16 -4.74 17.07 0.66
C GLY A 16 -5.72 17.27 1.82
N PHE A 17 -5.89 16.22 2.61
CA PHE A 17 -6.87 16.16 3.69
C PHE A 17 -6.17 15.77 4.99
N ALA A 18 -6.22 16.65 5.98
CA ALA A 18 -5.65 16.42 7.30
C ALA A 18 -6.66 15.73 8.23
N ILE A 19 -6.19 14.78 9.04
CA ILE A 19 -6.97 14.18 10.12
C ILE A 19 -6.74 15.00 11.40
N HIS A 20 -7.82 15.38 12.05
CA HIS A 20 -7.79 16.14 13.30
C HIS A 20 -8.38 15.34 14.45
N LEU A 21 -7.73 15.36 15.60
CA LEU A 21 -8.18 14.82 16.86
C LEU A 21 -8.52 15.99 17.79
N ASP A 22 -9.79 16.12 18.16
CA ASP A 22 -10.30 17.25 18.95
C ASP A 22 -9.87 18.62 18.38
N GLY A 23 -9.92 18.75 17.04
CA GLY A 23 -9.58 19.97 16.30
C GLY A 23 -8.08 20.21 16.09
N LYS A 24 -7.20 19.31 16.53
CA LYS A 24 -5.74 19.42 16.30
C LYS A 24 -5.28 18.41 15.25
N PRO A 25 -4.52 18.84 14.21
CA PRO A 25 -4.02 17.92 13.20
C PRO A 25 -3.06 16.92 13.81
N ILE A 26 -3.20 15.66 13.40
CA ILE A 26 -2.23 14.61 13.76
C ILE A 26 -0.95 14.82 12.96
N ARG A 27 0.13 14.27 13.49
CA ARG A 27 1.45 14.35 12.87
C ARG A 27 2.00 12.98 12.57
N THR A 28 2.75 12.90 11.48
CA THR A 28 3.54 11.73 11.14
C THR A 28 4.68 11.53 12.15
N PRO A 29 5.36 10.36 12.16
CA PRO A 29 6.56 10.14 12.96
C PRO A 29 7.64 11.21 12.76
N ASN A 30 7.80 11.75 11.55
CA ASN A 30 8.73 12.85 11.24
C ASN A 30 8.19 14.24 11.59
N LYS A 31 7.07 14.32 12.35
CA LYS A 31 6.44 15.56 12.84
C LYS A 31 5.81 16.44 11.75
N ASN A 32 5.69 15.97 10.52
CA ASN A 32 4.91 16.63 9.48
C ASN A 32 3.41 16.53 9.80
N ILE A 33 2.60 17.46 9.30
CA ILE A 33 1.14 17.29 9.35
C ILE A 33 0.78 16.07 8.52
N PHE A 34 0.02 15.12 9.10
CA PHE A 34 -0.47 13.96 8.38
C PHE A 34 -1.50 14.37 7.33
N LEU A 35 -1.24 14.06 6.07
CA LEU A 35 -2.09 14.37 4.94
C LEU A 35 -2.43 13.12 4.13
N ALA A 36 -3.70 12.92 3.86
CA ALA A 36 -4.16 11.98 2.85
C ALA A 36 -4.29 12.70 1.50
N PRO A 37 -3.84 12.12 0.38
CA PRO A 37 -3.84 12.80 -0.93
C PRO A 37 -5.23 12.99 -1.53
N ASN A 38 -6.25 12.30 -1.02
CA ASN A 38 -7.64 12.43 -1.43
C ASN A 38 -8.58 12.13 -0.28
N GLU A 39 -9.85 12.55 -0.43
CA GLU A 39 -10.87 12.39 0.59
C GLU A 39 -11.18 10.93 0.92
N ALA A 40 -11.15 10.04 -0.07
CA ALA A 40 -11.44 8.61 0.15
C ALA A 40 -10.43 7.97 1.12
N LEU A 41 -9.13 8.25 0.95
CA LEU A 41 -8.08 7.78 1.88
C LEU A 41 -8.17 8.46 3.24
N ALA A 42 -8.56 9.75 3.28
CA ALA A 42 -8.80 10.45 4.54
C ALA A 42 -9.96 9.83 5.33
N LEU A 43 -11.05 9.46 4.66
CA LEU A 43 -12.19 8.78 5.29
C LEU A 43 -11.79 7.41 5.86
N LEU A 44 -10.98 6.64 5.13
CA LEU A 44 -10.47 5.36 5.63
C LEU A 44 -9.57 5.56 6.87
N ALA A 45 -8.62 6.49 6.80
CA ALA A 45 -7.76 6.79 7.95
C ALA A 45 -8.59 7.32 9.14
N LYS A 46 -9.57 8.20 8.90
CA LYS A 46 -10.48 8.67 9.94
C LYS A 46 -11.21 7.51 10.61
N ALA A 47 -11.73 6.55 9.84
CA ALA A 47 -12.42 5.38 10.37
C ALA A 47 -11.51 4.53 11.27
N GLU A 48 -10.23 4.38 10.93
CA GLU A 48 -9.24 3.70 11.78
C GLU A 48 -9.06 4.42 13.12
N TRP A 49 -8.95 5.75 13.12
CA TRP A 49 -8.85 6.55 14.35
C TRP A 49 -10.14 6.52 15.18
N ASP A 50 -11.31 6.58 14.54
CA ASP A 50 -12.61 6.49 15.24
C ASP A 50 -12.80 5.11 15.92
N ALA A 51 -12.35 4.05 15.28
CA ALA A 51 -12.48 2.67 15.75
C ALA A 51 -11.58 2.33 16.95
N GLN A 52 -10.66 3.23 17.35
CA GLN A 52 -9.79 2.95 18.50
C GLN A 52 -10.59 2.93 19.81
N GLY A 53 -10.33 1.92 20.65
CA GLY A 53 -10.88 1.81 22.00
C GLY A 53 -10.13 2.67 23.02
N ASP A 54 -10.11 2.24 24.29
CA ASP A 54 -9.39 2.94 25.37
C ASP A 54 -7.89 3.07 25.14
N LYS A 55 -7.33 2.19 24.33
CA LYS A 55 -5.92 2.19 23.93
C LYS A 55 -5.83 2.24 22.41
N ILE A 56 -4.96 3.12 21.92
CA ILE A 56 -4.63 3.18 20.50
C ILE A 56 -3.74 1.98 20.17
N ASN A 57 -4.17 1.18 19.19
CA ASN A 57 -3.42 0.07 18.63
C ASN A 57 -3.10 0.35 17.15
N HIS A 58 -1.85 0.71 16.88
CA HIS A 58 -1.41 1.02 15.52
C HIS A 58 -1.49 -0.17 14.56
N ASP A 59 -1.43 -1.41 15.05
CA ASP A 59 -1.54 -2.62 14.21
C ASP A 59 -2.91 -2.74 13.52
N THR A 60 -3.92 -2.06 14.07
CA THR A 60 -5.27 -2.00 13.49
C THR A 60 -5.48 -0.77 12.60
N MET A 61 -4.42 -0.08 12.20
CA MET A 61 -4.47 1.17 11.45
C MET A 61 -3.61 1.11 10.17
N PRO A 62 -3.86 0.14 9.26
CA PRO A 62 -2.99 -0.09 8.10
C PRO A 62 -2.94 1.09 7.13
N VAL A 63 -4.06 1.80 6.90
CA VAL A 63 -4.10 2.97 6.01
C VAL A 63 -3.29 4.12 6.59
N THR A 64 -3.43 4.39 7.89
CA THR A 64 -2.65 5.41 8.60
C THR A 64 -1.15 5.09 8.53
N GLN A 65 -0.74 3.82 8.75
CA GLN A 65 0.67 3.41 8.66
C GLN A 65 1.21 3.58 7.25
N LEU A 66 0.43 3.18 6.23
CA LEU A 66 0.83 3.32 4.82
C LEU A 66 1.03 4.78 4.45
N LEU A 67 0.08 5.65 4.80
CA LEU A 67 0.16 7.10 4.51
C LEU A 67 1.34 7.75 5.24
N ASN A 68 1.63 7.38 6.49
CA ASN A 68 2.83 7.82 7.20
C ASN A 68 4.11 7.43 6.43
N THR A 69 4.19 6.19 5.98
CA THR A 69 5.34 5.70 5.22
C THR A 69 5.49 6.43 3.89
N CYS A 70 4.38 6.61 3.17
CA CYS A 70 4.37 7.37 1.92
C CYS A 70 4.87 8.80 2.12
N GLN A 71 4.35 9.48 3.14
CA GLN A 71 4.67 10.88 3.39
C GLN A 71 6.10 11.07 3.93
N ASP A 72 6.52 10.26 4.89
CA ASP A 72 7.79 10.45 5.58
C ASP A 72 9.00 9.83 4.87
N ARG A 73 8.79 8.81 4.02
CA ARG A 73 9.87 8.09 3.36
C ARG A 73 9.85 8.26 1.84
N ILE A 74 8.69 8.04 1.21
CA ILE A 74 8.61 7.99 -0.26
C ILE A 74 8.67 9.40 -0.84
N HIS A 75 7.91 10.34 -0.26
CA HIS A 75 7.97 11.74 -0.70
C HIS A 75 9.31 12.42 -0.40
N ALA A 76 10.00 11.98 0.67
CA ALA A 76 11.28 12.55 1.04
C ALA A 76 12.41 12.07 0.12
N ASP A 77 12.46 10.77 -0.19
CA ASP A 77 13.46 10.19 -1.09
C ASP A 77 12.95 8.89 -1.73
N ARG A 78 12.36 9.04 -2.90
CA ARG A 78 11.84 7.93 -3.69
C ARG A 78 12.96 7.03 -4.24
N SER A 79 14.14 7.61 -4.48
CA SER A 79 15.28 6.92 -5.09
C SER A 79 15.82 5.77 -4.25
N VAL A 80 15.63 5.82 -2.93
CA VAL A 80 16.02 4.75 -2.01
C VAL A 80 15.06 3.57 -2.07
N LEU A 81 13.75 3.85 -2.20
CA LEU A 81 12.74 2.80 -2.14
C LEU A 81 12.53 2.08 -3.48
N GLU A 82 12.62 2.81 -4.60
CA GLU A 82 12.39 2.22 -5.93
C GLU A 82 13.28 1.01 -6.22
N PRO A 83 14.61 1.06 -6.03
CA PRO A 83 15.47 -0.09 -6.25
C PRO A 83 15.14 -1.28 -5.33
N GLU A 84 14.75 -1.00 -4.09
CA GLU A 84 14.38 -2.04 -3.13
C GLU A 84 13.10 -2.80 -3.54
N VAL A 85 12.15 -2.11 -4.16
CA VAL A 85 10.93 -2.74 -4.69
C VAL A 85 11.23 -3.45 -6.01
N LEU A 86 11.95 -2.80 -6.91
CA LEU A 86 12.24 -3.33 -8.24
C LEU A 86 13.08 -4.62 -8.23
N LYS A 87 13.91 -4.85 -7.20
CA LYS A 87 14.66 -6.10 -7.09
C LYS A 87 13.77 -7.36 -7.03
N TYR A 88 12.52 -7.22 -6.59
CA TYR A 88 11.58 -8.34 -6.53
C TYR A 88 10.89 -8.65 -7.85
N ILE A 89 10.95 -7.75 -8.82
CA ILE A 89 10.22 -7.89 -10.10
C ILE A 89 10.69 -9.11 -10.89
N ASN A 90 11.99 -9.42 -10.82
CA ASN A 90 12.58 -10.59 -11.50
C ASN A 90 12.29 -11.92 -10.80
N THR A 91 11.74 -11.89 -9.59
CA THR A 91 11.48 -13.09 -8.76
C THR A 91 10.03 -13.20 -8.34
N ASP A 92 9.14 -12.42 -8.97
CA ASP A 92 7.72 -12.47 -8.66
C ASP A 92 7.14 -13.85 -9.00
N LEU A 93 6.52 -14.49 -8.02
CA LEU A 93 5.99 -15.83 -8.11
C LEU A 93 4.97 -15.99 -9.26
N LEU A 94 4.21 -14.96 -9.58
CA LEU A 94 3.24 -14.97 -10.67
C LEU A 94 3.87 -15.25 -12.04
N CYS A 95 5.16 -14.94 -12.17
CA CYS A 95 5.91 -15.10 -13.42
C CYS A 95 6.55 -16.50 -13.56
N TYR A 96 6.63 -17.27 -12.47
CA TYR A 96 7.22 -18.62 -12.48
C TYR A 96 6.14 -19.69 -12.43
N ARG A 97 5.90 -20.34 -13.55
CA ARG A 97 4.82 -21.31 -13.73
C ARG A 97 5.32 -22.74 -13.64
N ALA A 98 4.45 -23.61 -13.14
CA ALA A 98 4.68 -25.06 -13.23
C ALA A 98 4.47 -25.53 -14.68
N ASP A 99 5.22 -26.56 -15.07
CA ASP A 99 5.05 -27.28 -16.34
C ASP A 99 4.24 -28.59 -16.14
N ALA A 100 4.15 -29.07 -14.89
CA ALA A 100 3.39 -30.25 -14.49
C ALA A 100 3.01 -30.15 -12.99
N PRO A 101 1.99 -30.93 -12.53
CA PRO A 101 0.98 -31.64 -13.33
C PRO A 101 -0.04 -30.67 -13.97
N ALA A 102 -0.76 -31.14 -14.99
CA ALA A 102 -1.69 -30.34 -15.78
C ALA A 102 -2.74 -29.57 -14.93
N GLU A 103 -3.23 -30.17 -13.84
CA GLU A 103 -4.17 -29.53 -12.92
C GLU A 103 -3.57 -28.28 -12.23
N LEU A 104 -2.29 -28.35 -11.84
CA LEU A 104 -1.58 -27.22 -11.24
C LEU A 104 -1.38 -26.12 -12.27
N VAL A 105 -0.96 -26.46 -13.48
CA VAL A 105 -0.81 -25.50 -14.59
C VAL A 105 -2.13 -24.74 -14.83
N ALA A 106 -3.22 -25.48 -15.01
CA ALA A 106 -4.54 -24.91 -15.26
C ALA A 106 -5.00 -24.00 -14.09
N ARG A 107 -4.71 -24.38 -12.83
CA ARG A 107 -5.04 -23.59 -11.65
C ARG A 107 -4.23 -22.30 -11.58
N GLN A 108 -2.92 -22.37 -11.86
CA GLN A 108 -2.06 -21.19 -11.92
C GLN A 108 -2.53 -20.22 -13.01
N ASP A 109 -2.78 -20.70 -14.22
CA ASP A 109 -3.26 -19.88 -15.32
C ASP A 109 -4.57 -19.16 -14.96
N LYS A 110 -5.52 -19.89 -14.42
CA LYS A 110 -6.81 -19.34 -14.03
C LYS A 110 -6.72 -18.21 -12.97
N ILE A 111 -5.77 -18.31 -12.04
CA ILE A 111 -5.68 -17.40 -10.90
C ILE A 111 -4.62 -16.34 -11.14
N TRP A 112 -3.42 -16.72 -11.59
CA TRP A 112 -2.25 -15.86 -11.67
C TRP A 112 -2.20 -15.02 -12.94
N GLN A 113 -2.87 -15.46 -14.02
CA GLN A 113 -2.92 -14.67 -15.25
C GLN A 113 -3.73 -13.38 -15.05
N LYS A 114 -4.79 -13.41 -14.27
CA LYS A 114 -5.66 -12.25 -14.06
C LYS A 114 -4.96 -10.98 -13.55
N PRO A 115 -4.11 -11.03 -12.50
CA PRO A 115 -3.36 -9.85 -12.07
C PRO A 115 -2.34 -9.39 -13.11
N LEU A 116 -1.74 -10.27 -13.89
CA LEU A 116 -0.83 -9.89 -14.97
C LEU A 116 -1.57 -9.19 -16.11
N ASP A 117 -2.71 -9.71 -16.53
CA ASP A 117 -3.57 -9.09 -17.56
C ASP A 117 -4.07 -7.71 -17.09
N TRP A 118 -4.46 -7.60 -15.81
CA TRP A 118 -4.86 -6.32 -15.23
C TRP A 118 -3.70 -5.32 -15.25
N PHE A 119 -2.50 -5.75 -14.88
CA PHE A 119 -1.31 -4.90 -14.87
C PHE A 119 -0.97 -4.41 -16.29
N GLU A 120 -0.95 -5.33 -17.27
CA GLU A 120 -0.72 -4.99 -18.69
C GLU A 120 -1.74 -3.98 -19.19
N LYS A 121 -3.02 -4.20 -18.89
CA LYS A 121 -4.11 -3.28 -19.28
C LYS A 121 -3.96 -1.91 -18.63
N GLN A 122 -3.56 -1.85 -17.36
CA GLN A 122 -3.48 -0.61 -16.59
C GLN A 122 -2.25 0.24 -16.91
N TYR A 123 -1.12 -0.40 -17.19
CA TYR A 123 0.17 0.29 -17.33
C TYR A 123 0.80 0.14 -18.72
N GLY A 124 0.25 -0.70 -19.59
CA GLY A 124 0.82 -0.98 -20.92
C GLY A 124 2.14 -1.76 -20.87
N LEU A 125 2.47 -2.36 -19.72
CA LEU A 125 3.69 -3.14 -19.50
C LEU A 125 3.33 -4.61 -19.29
N LYS A 126 4.06 -5.50 -19.97
CA LYS A 126 3.83 -6.93 -19.89
C LYS A 126 4.95 -7.61 -19.14
N PHE A 127 4.61 -8.45 -18.19
CA PHE A 127 5.57 -9.33 -17.53
C PHE A 127 5.80 -10.61 -18.35
N GLU A 128 7.06 -10.97 -18.51
CA GLU A 128 7.42 -12.26 -19.04
C GLU A 128 7.15 -13.38 -18.04
N THR A 129 6.73 -14.54 -18.53
CA THR A 129 6.51 -15.71 -17.69
C THR A 129 7.38 -16.87 -18.17
N THR A 130 7.82 -17.72 -17.25
CA THR A 130 8.63 -18.91 -17.56
C THR A 130 8.08 -20.15 -16.88
N CYS A 131 8.35 -21.32 -17.46
CA CYS A 131 8.14 -22.62 -16.85
C CYS A 131 9.50 -23.21 -16.46
N GLY A 132 9.59 -23.79 -15.26
CA GLY A 132 10.82 -24.41 -14.76
C GLY A 132 11.73 -23.45 -14.00
N LEU A 133 13.04 -23.77 -13.96
CA LEU A 133 14.04 -23.09 -13.10
C LEU A 133 14.81 -21.97 -13.77
N GLY A 134 14.41 -21.56 -14.97
CA GLY A 134 15.08 -20.46 -15.68
C GLY A 134 14.86 -19.12 -15.00
N ALA A 135 15.93 -18.36 -14.72
CA ALA A 135 15.81 -17.01 -14.20
C ALA A 135 15.24 -16.05 -15.27
N LEU A 136 14.23 -15.28 -14.89
CA LEU A 136 13.68 -14.19 -15.71
C LEU A 136 14.42 -12.89 -15.48
N LYS A 137 14.47 -12.08 -16.53
CA LYS A 137 14.87 -10.68 -16.45
C LYS A 137 13.74 -9.86 -17.06
N GLN A 138 13.01 -9.16 -16.22
CA GLN A 138 11.90 -8.27 -16.58
C GLN A 138 12.40 -6.93 -17.11
#